data_c2abe8766c3325e5c3011ca52a25d80e
#
_entry.id   c2abe8766c3325e5c3011ca52a25d80e
#
_cell.length_a   1.000
_cell.length_b   1.000
_cell.length_c   1.000
_cell.angle_alpha   90.00
_cell.angle_beta   90.00
_cell.angle_gamma   90.00
#
_symmetry.space_group_name_H-M   'P 1'
#
loop_
_entity.id
_entity.type
_entity.pdbx_description
1 polymer ?
#
loop_
_entity_poly.entity_id
_entity_poly.type
_entity_poly.pdbx_seq_one_letter_code
_entity_poly.pdbx_strand_id
1 'polypeptide(L)' 'MKTEHLFTIRLGDGRHFEYEGTLDGAKRKASKLATPPVAIQLLVEQRLIATRRPYFGWDGKVGWHPWELIERAF' A
#
# COMPACT_ATOMS: atom_id res chain seq x y z
N MET A 1 17.68 4.32 13.15
CA MET A 1 17.57 2.85 12.97
C MET A 1 16.26 2.54 12.28
N LYS A 2 16.31 1.71 11.24
CA LYS A 2 15.09 1.33 10.53
C LYS A 2 14.39 0.20 11.29
N THR A 3 13.08 0.35 11.43
CA THR A 3 12.28 -0.65 12.10
C THR A 3 11.62 -1.55 11.05
N GLU A 4 11.76 -2.87 11.24
CA GLU A 4 11.18 -3.85 10.35
C GLU A 4 9.94 -4.47 10.97
N HIS A 5 8.95 -4.74 10.13
CA HIS A 5 7.69 -5.33 10.53
C HIS A 5 7.23 -6.33 9.49
N LEU A 6 6.28 -7.16 9.87
CA LEU A 6 5.60 -8.03 8.91
C LEU A 6 4.35 -7.30 8.42
N PHE A 7 4.40 -6.90 7.17
CA PHE A 7 3.30 -6.19 6.54
C PHE A 7 2.38 -7.16 5.80
N THR A 8 1.08 -6.93 5.92
CA THR A 8 0.11 -7.53 5.02
C THR A 8 -0.20 -6.50 3.95
N ILE A 9 0.02 -6.87 2.69
CA ILE A 9 -0.31 -6.03 1.54
C ILE A 9 -1.65 -6.50 1.02
N ARG A 10 -2.66 -5.67 1.12
CA ARG A 10 -4.02 -5.99 0.64
C ARG A 10 -4.32 -5.14 -0.56
N LEU A 11 -4.71 -5.79 -1.66
CA LEU A 11 -5.05 -5.11 -2.90
C LEU A 11 -6.56 -5.05 -3.08
N GLY A 12 -7.02 -3.99 -3.73
CA GLY A 12 -8.46 -3.77 -3.94
C GLY A 12 -9.14 -4.82 -4.80
N ASP A 13 -8.38 -5.67 -5.50
CA ASP A 13 -8.93 -6.76 -6.30
C ASP A 13 -9.10 -8.05 -5.51
N GLY A 14 -8.83 -8.02 -4.20
CA GLY A 14 -8.99 -9.18 -3.32
C GLY A 14 -7.72 -9.96 -3.05
N ARG A 15 -6.65 -9.70 -3.79
CA ARG A 15 -5.37 -10.37 -3.54
C ARG A 15 -4.71 -9.80 -2.29
N HIS A 16 -3.93 -10.62 -1.61
CA HIS A 16 -3.14 -10.16 -0.48
C HIS A 16 -1.83 -10.91 -0.43
N PHE A 17 -0.82 -10.24 0.13
CA PHE A 17 0.56 -10.76 0.20
C PHE A 17 1.16 -10.34 1.53
N GLU A 18 2.25 -11.01 1.91
CA GLU A 18 3.01 -10.64 3.10
C GLU A 18 4.39 -10.15 2.69
N TYR A 19 4.91 -9.18 3.44
CA TYR A 19 6.23 -8.63 3.21
C TYR A 19 6.86 -8.29 4.55
N GLU A 20 8.06 -8.80 4.80
CA GLU A 20 8.81 -8.47 6.02
C GLU A 20 9.91 -7.47 5.67
N GLY A 21 9.90 -6.33 6.35
CA GLY A 21 10.87 -5.28 6.10
C GLY A 21 10.38 -3.93 6.59
N THR A 22 10.91 -2.87 5.97
CA THR A 22 10.55 -1.51 6.32
C THR A 22 9.29 -1.05 5.60
N LEU A 23 8.71 0.06 6.08
CA LEU A 23 7.54 0.64 5.44
C LEU A 23 7.83 1.02 3.98
N ASP A 24 8.99 1.62 3.73
CA ASP A 24 9.36 2.00 2.35
C ASP A 24 9.49 0.77 1.45
N GLY A 25 10.06 -0.31 1.98
CA GLY A 25 10.16 -1.57 1.25
C GLY A 25 8.79 -2.15 0.93
N ALA A 26 7.86 -2.09 1.90
CA ALA A 26 6.49 -2.57 1.71
C ALA A 26 5.77 -1.76 0.63
N LYS A 27 5.94 -0.44 0.63
CA LYS A 27 5.36 0.42 -0.40
C LYS A 27 5.86 0.06 -1.79
N ARG A 28 7.17 -0.16 -1.93
CA ARG A 28 7.76 -0.54 -3.22
C ARG A 28 7.27 -1.90 -3.68
N LYS A 29 7.22 -2.86 -2.77
CA LYS A 29 6.74 -4.20 -3.10
C LYS A 29 5.29 -4.15 -3.56
N ALA A 30 4.44 -3.42 -2.83
CA ALA A 30 3.03 -3.28 -3.17
C ALA A 30 2.85 -2.65 -4.55
N SER A 31 3.64 -1.62 -4.86
CA SER A 31 3.55 -0.94 -6.15
C SER A 31 3.95 -1.83 -7.31
N LYS A 32 4.76 -2.86 -7.07
CA LYS A 32 5.12 -3.85 -8.09
C LYS A 32 4.05 -4.92 -8.26
N LEU A 33 3.33 -5.24 -7.20
CA LEU A 33 2.31 -6.30 -7.21
C LEU A 33 0.99 -5.83 -7.82
N ALA A 34 0.73 -4.54 -7.75
CA ALA A 34 -0.52 -3.96 -8.23
C ALA A 34 -0.26 -3.04 -9.41
N THR A 35 -1.28 -2.83 -10.22
CA THR A 35 -1.28 -1.81 -11.27
C THR A 35 -2.47 -0.89 -11.04
N PRO A 36 -2.36 0.42 -11.37
CA PRO A 36 -3.53 1.28 -11.26
C PRO A 36 -4.68 0.76 -12.14
N PRO A 37 -5.92 0.88 -11.71
CA PRO A 37 -6.39 1.63 -10.53
C PRO A 37 -6.68 0.77 -9.30
N VAL A 38 -5.86 -0.22 -9.01
CA VAL A 38 -6.08 -1.11 -7.86
C VAL A 38 -5.61 -0.39 -6.59
N ALA A 39 -6.50 -0.26 -5.60
CA ALA A 39 -6.16 0.34 -4.31
C ALA A 39 -5.21 -0.56 -3.54
N ILE A 40 -4.35 0.04 -2.72
CA ILE A 40 -3.37 -0.69 -1.90
C ILE A 40 -3.54 -0.32 -0.44
N GLN A 41 -3.51 -1.32 0.43
CA GLN A 41 -3.52 -1.13 1.88
C GLN A 41 -2.36 -1.90 2.49
N LEU A 42 -1.65 -1.26 3.41
CA LEU A 42 -0.57 -1.90 4.17
C LEU A 42 -1.02 -2.01 5.61
N LEU A 43 -0.99 -3.21 6.15
CA LEU A 43 -1.43 -3.50 7.52
C LEU A 43 -0.32 -4.18 8.31
N VAL A 44 -0.28 -3.90 9.60
CA VAL A 44 0.57 -4.61 10.56
C VAL A 44 -0.33 -5.01 11.72
N GLU A 45 -0.35 -6.31 12.05
CA GLU A 45 -1.19 -6.86 13.11
C GLU A 45 -2.65 -6.44 12.95
N GLN A 46 -3.14 -6.49 11.72
CA GLN A 46 -4.51 -6.15 11.34
C GLN A 46 -4.86 -4.67 11.51
N ARG A 47 -3.85 -3.82 11.75
CA ARG A 47 -4.04 -2.38 11.84
C ARG A 47 -3.60 -1.73 10.53
N LEU A 48 -4.44 -0.88 9.98
CA LEU A 48 -4.12 -0.16 8.75
C LEU A 48 -3.05 0.88 9.03
N ILE A 49 -1.91 0.75 8.36
CA ILE A 49 -0.75 1.63 8.56
C ILE A 49 -0.69 2.69 7.48
N ALA A 50 -0.87 2.28 6.23
CA ALA A 50 -0.79 3.20 5.10
C ALA A 50 -1.70 2.70 3.99
N THR A 51 -2.13 3.62 3.15
CA THR A 51 -2.99 3.27 2.02
C THR A 51 -2.65 4.14 0.82
N ARG A 52 -2.94 3.62 -0.37
CA ARG A 52 -2.79 4.35 -1.61
C ARG A 52 -4.07 4.19 -2.40
N ARG A 53 -4.78 5.30 -2.59
CA ARG A 53 -6.07 5.29 -3.27
C ARG A 53 -5.88 5.41 -4.78
N PRO A 54 -6.76 4.78 -5.57
CA PRO A 54 -6.69 4.92 -7.03
C PRO A 54 -7.13 6.31 -7.47
N TYR A 55 -6.60 6.73 -8.60
CA TYR A 55 -6.96 7.99 -9.24
C TYR A 55 -7.59 7.69 -10.59
N PHE A 56 -8.72 8.33 -10.86
CA PHE A 56 -9.42 8.21 -12.15
C PHE A 56 -9.53 9.60 -12.76
N GLY A 57 -8.76 9.83 -13.82
CA GLY A 57 -8.79 11.10 -14.53
C GLY A 57 -10.01 11.23 -15.44
N TRP A 58 -10.44 12.45 -15.65
CA TRP A 58 -11.58 12.74 -16.52
C TRP A 58 -11.29 12.38 -17.99
N ASP A 59 -10.02 12.29 -18.34
CA ASP A 59 -9.56 11.94 -19.69
C ASP A 59 -9.40 10.42 -19.87
N GLY A 60 -9.82 9.63 -18.90
CA GLY A 60 -9.71 8.17 -18.94
C GLY A 60 -8.40 7.62 -18.43
N LYS A 61 -7.46 8.47 -18.05
CA LYS A 61 -6.20 8.03 -17.49
C LYS A 61 -6.39 7.58 -16.04
N VAL A 62 -5.66 6.55 -15.64
CA VAL A 62 -5.74 6.02 -14.28
C VAL A 62 -4.36 6.04 -13.66
N GLY A 63 -4.33 6.10 -12.34
CA GLY A 63 -3.08 6.12 -11.58
C GLY A 63 -3.38 5.95 -10.11
N TRP A 64 -2.45 6.44 -9.28
CA TRP A 64 -2.61 6.42 -7.83
C TRP A 64 -2.40 7.81 -7.26
N HIS A 65 -3.13 8.11 -6.18
CA HIS A 65 -2.80 9.24 -5.32
C HIS A 65 -1.51 8.94 -4.56
N PRO A 66 -0.85 9.95 -3.99
CA PRO A 66 0.30 9.70 -3.10
C PRO A 66 -0.10 8.83 -1.92
N TRP A 67 0.89 8.12 -1.36
CA TRP A 67 0.66 7.32 -0.17
C TRP A 67 0.17 8.17 0.99
N GLU A 68 -0.80 7.66 1.73
CA GLU A 68 -1.30 8.27 2.95
C GLU A 68 -0.87 7.43 4.15
N LEU A 69 -0.17 8.04 5.09
CA LEU A 69 0.20 7.37 6.34
C LEU A 69 -0.95 7.53 7.31
N ILE A 70 -1.53 6.41 7.73
CA ILE A 70 -2.67 6.40 8.64
C ILE A 70 -2.19 6.34 10.09
N GLU A 71 -1.21 5.48 10.38
CA GLU A 71 -0.68 5.29 11.73
C GLU A 71 0.64 6.05 11.87
N ARG A 72 0.58 7.22 12.53
CA ARG A 72 1.75 8.11 12.60
C ARG A 72 2.85 7.62 13.53
N ALA A 73 2.53 6.77 14.48
CA ALA A 73 3.53 6.20 15.38
C ALA A 73 4.46 5.22 14.66
N PHE A 74 4.17 4.94 13.43
CA PHE A 74 4.90 3.98 12.61
C PHE A 74 5.97 4.67 11.79
#